data_f581b0887ba77a7e0a8419fbed548ad5
#
_entry.id   f581b0887ba77a7e0a8419fbed548ad5
#
_cell.length_a   1.000
_cell.length_b   1.000
_cell.length_c   1.000
_cell.angle_alpha   90.00
_cell.angle_beta   90.00
_cell.angle_gamma   90.00
#
_symmetry.space_group_name_H-M   'P 1'
#
loop_
_entity.id
_entity.type
_entity.pdbx_description
1 polymer ?
#
loop_
_entity_poly.entity_id
_entity_poly.type
_entity_poly.pdbx_seq_one_letter_code
_entity_poly.pdbx_strand_id
1 'polypeptide(L)'
;MSAEPDYLPADALAEEEPKYLRRQKPVEIRKRKFSGKAWPLYRRVLVGGIAALASGLVLYQGGRYFLFSPSVMIERADQIVIRGNRFVPPEAIVEKFSTDLHRSVVRVPLGERRQALESLPWVEHADVQRVLPNRIRVEITERTPVAFLRGANELSLLDIYGMILDRPAEGEFRFPVVSGLGESMPRALREQRMNLFGQFMKEIEQALPGADDHISEVDLSDGTDIRATLTGLGAAAGNSSPILVHFGDSDFANRYHLLAENIDQWRASAGRVDSVDLRFARQVVVNSEIRTVAARAPQSAPLRAQAVRKRR
;
A
#
# COMPACT_ATOMS: atom_id res chain seq x y z
N MET A 1 -70.28 39.25 119.32
CA MET A 1 -68.99 39.85 119.18
C MET A 1 -68.65 39.91 117.72
N SER A 2 -68.69 41.12 117.28
CA SER A 2 -68.61 41.70 115.99
C SER A 2 -67.29 41.45 115.35
N ALA A 3 -67.22 41.08 114.07
CA ALA A 3 -66.13 41.29 113.23
C ALA A 3 -66.61 41.97 111.95
N GLU A 4 -66.12 43.16 111.73
CA GLU A 4 -66.34 44.00 110.57
C GLU A 4 -65.77 43.41 109.32
N PRO A 5 -66.40 43.58 108.19
CA PRO A 5 -65.78 43.24 106.92
C PRO A 5 -64.87 44.36 106.48
N ASP A 6 -63.62 43.99 106.16
CA ASP A 6 -62.59 44.84 105.62
C ASP A 6 -62.96 45.24 104.16
N TYR A 7 -63.29 46.52 104.00
CA TYR A 7 -63.57 47.11 102.74
C TYR A 7 -62.21 47.50 102.06
N LEU A 8 -61.86 46.76 101.09
CA LEU A 8 -60.77 47.19 100.22
C LEU A 8 -61.23 48.41 99.42
N PRO A 9 -60.46 49.47 99.35
CA PRO A 9 -60.85 50.67 98.61
C PRO A 9 -60.94 50.40 97.11
N ALA A 10 -61.91 51.02 96.51
CA ALA A 10 -62.26 50.85 95.06
C ALA A 10 -61.12 51.27 94.07
N ASP A 11 -60.08 51.87 94.61
CA ASP A 11 -58.97 52.30 93.75
C ASP A 11 -57.92 51.19 93.45
N ALA A 12 -58.08 50.00 94.04
CA ALA A 12 -57.20 48.85 93.71
C ALA A 12 -57.58 48.09 92.50
N LEU A 13 -58.68 48.47 91.85
CA LEU A 13 -59.08 47.91 90.57
C LEU A 13 -58.87 48.89 89.38
N ALA A 14 -57.88 49.81 89.54
CA ALA A 14 -57.48 50.56 88.36
C ALA A 14 -56.83 49.58 87.38
N GLU A 15 -57.59 49.35 86.41
CA GLU A 15 -57.18 48.55 85.25
C GLU A 15 -55.77 48.94 84.78
N GLU A 16 -54.79 48.07 85.01
CA GLU A 16 -53.56 48.17 84.25
C GLU A 16 -53.90 47.86 82.79
N GLU A 17 -54.22 48.93 82.03
CA GLU A 17 -54.22 48.79 80.60
C GLU A 17 -52.92 48.13 80.12
N PRO A 18 -52.96 47.04 79.39
CA PRO A 18 -51.76 46.40 78.91
C PRO A 18 -50.98 47.37 78.01
N LYS A 19 -49.94 47.97 78.55
CA LYS A 19 -49.02 48.90 77.85
C LYS A 19 -48.35 48.35 76.59
N TYR A 20 -48.74 47.22 76.11
CA TYR A 20 -48.11 46.53 75.03
C TYR A 20 -49.03 46.08 73.89
N LEU A 21 -50.10 46.74 73.61
CA LEU A 21 -50.68 46.66 72.29
C LEU A 21 -49.85 47.50 71.30
N ARG A 22 -48.60 47.07 71.06
CA ARG A 22 -47.89 47.52 69.89
C ARG A 22 -48.70 46.99 68.70
N ARG A 23 -49.38 47.88 67.97
CA ARG A 23 -49.90 47.60 66.64
C ARG A 23 -48.68 47.08 65.85
N GLN A 24 -48.68 45.77 65.66
CA GLN A 24 -47.73 45.19 64.65
C GLN A 24 -48.06 45.85 63.30
N LYS A 25 -47.07 46.66 62.84
CA LYS A 25 -47.19 47.16 61.46
C LYS A 25 -47.36 45.99 60.57
N PRO A 26 -48.35 46.02 59.65
CA PRO A 26 -48.50 44.88 58.68
C PRO A 26 -47.16 44.65 57.97
N VAL A 27 -46.70 43.39 57.99
CA VAL A 27 -45.50 42.99 57.28
C VAL A 27 -45.83 43.21 55.83
N GLU A 28 -45.34 44.29 55.26
CA GLU A 28 -45.35 44.45 53.80
C GLU A 28 -44.49 43.38 53.20
N ILE A 29 -45.10 42.29 52.73
CA ILE A 29 -44.46 41.31 51.89
C ILE A 29 -44.13 42.04 50.62
N ARG A 30 -42.90 42.58 50.54
CA ARG A 30 -42.33 43.11 49.31
C ARG A 30 -42.30 41.98 48.32
N LYS A 31 -43.33 41.83 47.50
CA LYS A 31 -43.28 41.03 46.30
C LYS A 31 -42.09 41.59 45.50
N ARG A 32 -41.00 40.81 45.45
CA ARG A 32 -39.85 41.11 44.59
C ARG A 32 -40.39 41.27 43.18
N LYS A 33 -40.71 42.47 42.77
CA LYS A 33 -41.00 42.81 41.40
C LYS A 33 -39.72 42.52 40.65
N PHE A 34 -39.71 41.57 39.73
CA PHE A 34 -38.62 41.37 38.80
C PHE A 34 -38.24 42.75 38.25
N SER A 35 -37.02 43.18 38.57
CA SER A 35 -36.55 44.49 38.17
C SER A 35 -36.56 44.50 36.64
N GLY A 36 -37.30 45.44 36.06
CA GLY A 36 -37.40 45.58 34.58
C GLY A 36 -36.05 45.78 33.87
N LYS A 37 -35.03 46.15 34.67
CA LYS A 37 -33.64 46.22 34.18
C LYS A 37 -32.97 44.86 33.88
N ALA A 38 -33.41 43.81 34.48
CA ALA A 38 -32.89 42.45 34.23
C ALA A 38 -33.58 41.74 33.02
N TRP A 39 -34.76 42.22 32.59
CA TRP A 39 -35.51 41.65 31.50
C TRP A 39 -34.74 41.54 30.16
N PRO A 40 -33.95 42.53 29.69
CA PRO A 40 -33.17 42.42 28.47
C PRO A 40 -32.03 41.40 28.61
N LEU A 41 -31.48 41.19 29.80
CA LEU A 41 -30.46 40.18 30.05
C LEU A 41 -31.05 38.76 29.93
N TYR A 42 -32.20 38.51 30.60
CA TYR A 42 -32.89 37.22 30.51
C TYR A 42 -33.32 36.91 29.09
N ARG A 43 -33.78 37.91 28.34
CA ARG A 43 -34.13 37.74 26.89
C ARG A 43 -32.92 37.36 26.08
N ARG A 44 -31.74 38.01 26.30
CA ARG A 44 -30.49 37.65 25.60
C ARG A 44 -30.03 36.23 25.92
N VAL A 45 -30.07 35.83 27.18
CA VAL A 45 -29.71 34.49 27.64
C VAL A 45 -30.68 33.46 27.04
N LEU A 46 -32.01 33.75 27.03
CA LEU A 46 -33.00 32.87 26.44
C LEU A 46 -32.80 32.72 24.94
N VAL A 47 -32.62 33.83 24.21
CA VAL A 47 -32.37 33.81 22.76
C VAL A 47 -31.07 33.09 22.46
N GLY A 48 -30.00 33.35 23.21
CA GLY A 48 -28.71 32.64 23.08
C GLY A 48 -28.85 31.13 23.36
N GLY A 49 -29.62 30.75 24.37
CA GLY A 49 -29.91 29.34 24.67
C GLY A 49 -30.70 28.65 23.54
N ILE A 50 -31.73 29.30 23.01
CA ILE A 50 -32.50 28.79 21.86
C ILE A 50 -31.60 28.66 20.62
N ALA A 51 -30.78 29.68 20.33
CA ALA A 51 -29.86 29.65 19.22
C ALA A 51 -28.83 28.51 19.36
N ALA A 52 -28.28 28.30 20.55
CA ALA A 52 -27.35 27.18 20.82
C ALA A 52 -28.04 25.82 20.66
N LEU A 53 -29.27 25.66 21.15
CA LEU A 53 -30.04 24.43 20.96
C LEU A 53 -30.37 24.19 19.48
N ALA A 54 -30.79 25.22 18.75
CA ALA A 54 -31.06 25.13 17.31
C ALA A 54 -29.81 24.74 16.53
N SER A 55 -28.66 25.39 16.83
CA SER A 55 -27.37 25.04 16.23
C SER A 55 -26.95 23.59 16.54
N GLY A 56 -27.12 23.17 17.80
CA GLY A 56 -26.85 21.78 18.22
C GLY A 56 -27.73 20.78 17.47
N LEU A 57 -29.03 21.10 17.28
CA LEU A 57 -29.95 20.25 16.52
C LEU A 57 -29.57 20.17 15.05
N VAL A 58 -29.19 21.28 14.43
CA VAL A 58 -28.73 21.31 13.03
C VAL A 58 -27.48 20.49 12.86
N LEU A 59 -26.50 20.63 13.75
CA LEU A 59 -25.28 19.84 13.74
C LEU A 59 -25.56 18.35 13.93
N TYR A 60 -26.46 18.00 14.85
CA TYR A 60 -26.87 16.63 15.09
C TYR A 60 -27.57 16.01 13.87
N GLN A 61 -28.53 16.71 13.28
CA GLN A 61 -29.26 16.24 12.09
C GLN A 61 -28.34 16.17 10.86
N GLY A 62 -27.45 17.16 10.69
CA GLY A 62 -26.44 17.15 9.64
C GLY A 62 -25.48 15.96 9.80
N GLY A 63 -24.94 15.74 11.01
CA GLY A 63 -24.09 14.59 11.29
C GLY A 63 -24.80 13.26 11.04
N ARG A 64 -26.05 13.14 11.49
CA ARG A 64 -26.86 11.95 11.24
C ARG A 64 -27.12 11.73 9.74
N TYR A 65 -27.37 12.78 8.97
CA TYR A 65 -27.51 12.70 7.52
C TYR A 65 -26.24 12.14 6.85
N PHE A 66 -25.07 12.70 7.16
CA PHE A 66 -23.81 12.23 6.59
C PHE A 66 -23.42 10.82 7.01
N LEU A 67 -23.87 10.36 8.17
CA LEU A 67 -23.50 9.04 8.68
C LEU A 67 -24.48 7.92 8.24
N PHE A 68 -25.76 8.24 8.02
CA PHE A 68 -26.82 7.24 7.91
C PHE A 68 -27.79 7.46 6.74
N SER A 69 -27.67 8.56 5.98
CA SER A 69 -28.58 8.77 4.85
C SER A 69 -28.23 7.83 3.69
N PRO A 70 -29.23 7.22 3.04
CA PRO A 70 -29.05 6.45 1.81
C PRO A 70 -28.30 7.24 0.72
N SER A 71 -28.51 8.57 0.67
CA SER A 71 -27.86 9.44 -0.32
C SER A 71 -26.33 9.51 -0.22
N VAL A 72 -25.74 9.12 0.93
CA VAL A 72 -24.30 9.11 1.16
C VAL A 72 -23.73 7.70 1.33
N MET A 73 -24.56 6.68 1.12
CA MET A 73 -24.15 5.27 1.16
C MET A 73 -23.58 4.82 -0.18
N ILE A 74 -22.62 3.92 -0.12
CA ILE A 74 -22.11 3.19 -1.30
C ILE A 74 -22.99 1.95 -1.46
N GLU A 75 -23.93 1.99 -2.39
CA GLU A 75 -24.89 0.88 -2.60
C GLU A 75 -24.43 -0.07 -3.70
N ARG A 76 -23.63 0.43 -4.66
CA ARG A 76 -23.25 -0.31 -5.86
C ARG A 76 -21.76 -0.14 -6.17
N ALA A 77 -21.21 -1.15 -6.82
CA ALA A 77 -19.81 -1.16 -7.25
C ALA A 77 -19.47 -0.03 -8.25
N ASP A 78 -20.42 0.44 -9.07
CA ASP A 78 -20.24 1.53 -10.03
C ASP A 78 -19.99 2.91 -9.38
N GLN A 79 -20.23 3.02 -8.08
CA GLN A 79 -19.90 4.21 -7.29
C GLN A 79 -18.41 4.25 -6.89
N ILE A 80 -17.66 3.17 -7.12
CA ILE A 80 -16.20 3.11 -6.99
C ILE A 80 -15.61 3.38 -8.37
N VAL A 81 -15.13 4.60 -8.57
CA VAL A 81 -14.57 5.06 -9.85
C VAL A 81 -13.09 4.72 -9.87
N ILE A 82 -12.70 3.77 -10.70
CA ILE A 82 -11.32 3.27 -10.82
C ILE A 82 -10.65 3.95 -12.01
N ARG A 83 -9.37 4.32 -11.83
CA ARG A 83 -8.52 4.88 -12.89
C ARG A 83 -7.09 4.35 -12.76
N GLY A 84 -6.38 4.31 -13.91
CA GLY A 84 -4.96 3.94 -13.96
C GLY A 84 -4.69 2.44 -13.97
N ASN A 85 -5.72 1.60 -13.86
CA ASN A 85 -5.60 0.16 -14.00
C ASN A 85 -5.53 -0.25 -15.48
N ARG A 86 -4.59 -1.12 -15.81
CA ARG A 86 -4.40 -1.76 -17.12
C ARG A 86 -4.36 -3.28 -16.98
N PHE A 87 -3.51 -3.77 -16.10
CA PHE A 87 -3.30 -5.20 -15.84
C PHE A 87 -4.07 -5.68 -14.60
N VAL A 88 -4.39 -4.79 -13.66
CA VAL A 88 -5.21 -5.13 -12.49
C VAL A 88 -6.67 -5.15 -12.91
N PRO A 89 -7.37 -6.30 -12.79
CA PRO A 89 -8.78 -6.37 -13.12
C PRO A 89 -9.61 -5.51 -12.16
N PRO A 90 -10.58 -4.74 -12.67
CA PRO A 90 -11.42 -3.86 -11.84
C PRO A 90 -12.12 -4.61 -10.71
N GLU A 91 -12.48 -5.87 -10.93
CA GLU A 91 -13.15 -6.73 -9.96
C GLU A 91 -12.29 -6.96 -8.71
N ALA A 92 -10.98 -7.17 -8.89
CA ALA A 92 -10.03 -7.34 -7.77
C ALA A 92 -9.90 -6.07 -6.93
N ILE A 93 -10.03 -4.90 -7.55
CA ILE A 93 -10.03 -3.60 -6.86
C ILE A 93 -11.33 -3.43 -6.07
N VAL A 94 -12.49 -3.67 -6.71
CA VAL A 94 -13.81 -3.56 -6.07
C VAL A 94 -13.95 -4.53 -4.91
N GLU A 95 -13.40 -5.72 -5.00
CA GLU A 95 -13.43 -6.74 -3.94
C GLU A 95 -12.84 -6.19 -2.63
N LYS A 96 -11.79 -5.35 -2.70
CA LYS A 96 -11.20 -4.73 -1.49
C LYS A 96 -12.15 -3.78 -0.76
N PHE A 97 -13.24 -3.34 -1.40
CA PHE A 97 -14.30 -2.52 -0.84
C PHE A 97 -15.57 -3.29 -0.49
N SER A 98 -15.59 -4.61 -0.63
CA SER A 98 -16.79 -5.43 -0.41
C SER A 98 -17.43 -5.22 0.96
N THR A 99 -16.65 -5.00 2.01
CA THR A 99 -17.11 -4.74 3.37
C THR A 99 -17.63 -3.30 3.59
N ASP A 100 -17.42 -2.40 2.61
CA ASP A 100 -17.87 -1.01 2.67
C ASP A 100 -19.15 -0.76 1.88
N LEU A 101 -19.64 -1.75 1.16
CA LEU A 101 -20.96 -1.71 0.55
C LEU A 101 -22.01 -1.53 1.65
N HIS A 102 -23.02 -0.71 1.37
CA HIS A 102 -24.07 -0.31 2.32
C HIS A 102 -23.56 0.52 3.52
N ARG A 103 -22.35 1.08 3.43
CA ARG A 103 -21.81 2.04 4.39
C ARG A 103 -21.80 3.45 3.82
N SER A 104 -21.91 4.44 4.72
CA SER A 104 -21.67 5.84 4.34
C SER A 104 -20.24 6.01 3.85
N VAL A 105 -20.06 6.72 2.74
CA VAL A 105 -18.74 7.04 2.15
C VAL A 105 -17.81 7.73 3.16
N VAL A 106 -18.38 8.48 4.12
CA VAL A 106 -17.61 9.18 5.17
C VAL A 106 -16.96 8.19 6.14
N ARG A 107 -17.58 7.03 6.36
CA ARG A 107 -17.12 6.00 7.30
C ARG A 107 -16.13 4.99 6.70
N VAL A 108 -15.89 5.03 5.40
CA VAL A 108 -14.93 4.12 4.75
C VAL A 108 -13.51 4.45 5.24
N PRO A 109 -12.76 3.47 5.75
CA PRO A 109 -11.40 3.67 6.24
C PRO A 109 -10.40 3.71 5.06
N LEU A 110 -10.23 4.89 4.44
CA LEU A 110 -9.44 5.02 3.21
C LEU A 110 -7.99 4.51 3.34
N GLY A 111 -7.36 4.72 4.51
CA GLY A 111 -6.00 4.24 4.76
C GLY A 111 -5.88 2.71 4.71
N GLU A 112 -6.84 2.00 5.30
CA GLU A 112 -6.89 0.52 5.25
C GLU A 112 -7.16 0.04 3.82
N ARG A 113 -8.03 0.71 3.08
CA ARG A 113 -8.35 0.36 1.69
C ARG A 113 -7.16 0.59 0.77
N ARG A 114 -6.42 1.69 0.97
CA ARG A 114 -5.16 1.93 0.27
C ARG A 114 -4.16 0.80 0.51
N GLN A 115 -3.92 0.43 1.76
CA GLN A 115 -3.01 -0.66 2.09
C GLN A 115 -3.48 -2.01 1.50
N ALA A 116 -4.79 -2.27 1.52
CA ALA A 116 -5.35 -3.46 0.91
C ALA A 116 -5.18 -3.49 -0.61
N LEU A 117 -5.24 -2.35 -1.29
CA LEU A 117 -4.95 -2.22 -2.72
C LEU A 117 -3.46 -2.39 -3.01
N GLU A 118 -2.59 -1.74 -2.24
CA GLU A 118 -1.13 -1.84 -2.35
C GLU A 118 -0.60 -3.25 -2.01
N SER A 119 -1.43 -4.12 -1.41
CA SER A 119 -1.11 -5.54 -1.23
C SER A 119 -1.27 -6.39 -2.50
N LEU A 120 -1.93 -5.86 -3.53
CA LEU A 120 -2.01 -6.52 -4.83
C LEU A 120 -0.65 -6.45 -5.53
N PRO A 121 -0.12 -7.55 -6.08
CA PRO A 121 1.23 -7.58 -6.65
C PRO A 121 1.49 -6.49 -7.69
N TRP A 122 0.52 -6.25 -8.58
CA TRP A 122 0.63 -5.26 -9.65
C TRP A 122 0.46 -3.80 -9.22
N VAL A 123 0.01 -3.54 -7.99
CA VAL A 123 -0.19 -2.18 -7.50
C VAL A 123 1.08 -1.67 -6.83
N GLU A 124 1.68 -0.64 -7.38
CA GLU A 124 2.80 0.07 -6.77
C GLU A 124 2.31 1.08 -5.75
N HIS A 125 1.31 1.88 -6.16
CA HIS A 125 0.70 2.90 -5.32
C HIS A 125 -0.80 3.01 -5.60
N ALA A 126 -1.59 3.28 -4.55
CA ALA A 126 -3.01 3.53 -4.66
C ALA A 126 -3.38 4.83 -3.95
N ASP A 127 -4.10 5.72 -4.65
CA ASP A 127 -4.73 6.87 -4.02
C ASP A 127 -6.23 6.65 -3.95
N VAL A 128 -6.79 6.81 -2.75
CA VAL A 128 -8.21 6.57 -2.48
C VAL A 128 -8.83 7.83 -1.90
N GLN A 129 -9.79 8.40 -2.61
CA GLN A 129 -10.44 9.65 -2.27
C GLN A 129 -11.95 9.50 -2.15
N ARG A 130 -12.55 10.23 -1.19
CA ARG A 130 -14.01 10.37 -1.11
C ARG A 130 -14.49 11.43 -2.08
N VAL A 131 -15.48 11.08 -2.87
CA VAL A 131 -16.19 12.02 -3.76
C VAL A 131 -17.64 12.08 -3.31
N LEU A 132 -17.98 13.13 -2.57
CA LEU A 132 -19.34 13.30 -2.08
C LEU A 132 -20.34 13.45 -3.23
N PRO A 133 -21.58 12.98 -3.08
CA PRO A 133 -22.15 12.44 -1.82
C PRO A 133 -21.81 10.98 -1.52
N ASN A 134 -21.63 10.09 -2.52
CA ASN A 134 -21.65 8.64 -2.33
C ASN A 134 -20.68 7.88 -3.25
N ARG A 135 -19.56 8.49 -3.63
CA ARG A 135 -18.57 7.85 -4.50
C ARG A 135 -17.20 7.77 -3.83
N ILE A 136 -16.44 6.77 -4.25
CA ILE A 136 -15.01 6.65 -3.97
C ILE A 136 -14.28 6.72 -5.32
N ARG A 137 -13.24 7.53 -5.39
CA ARG A 137 -12.28 7.52 -6.51
C ARG A 137 -11.05 6.75 -6.06
N VAL A 138 -10.65 5.81 -6.89
CA VAL A 138 -9.45 5.01 -6.73
C VAL A 138 -8.55 5.27 -7.93
N GLU A 139 -7.37 5.81 -7.69
CA GLU A 139 -6.34 6.00 -8.71
C GLU A 139 -5.21 5.02 -8.43
N ILE A 140 -4.92 4.14 -9.39
CA ILE A 140 -3.91 3.09 -9.27
C ILE A 140 -2.71 3.46 -10.13
N THR A 141 -1.52 3.36 -9.55
CA THR A 141 -0.26 3.32 -10.28
C THR A 141 0.21 1.88 -10.30
N GLU A 142 0.23 1.28 -11.48
CA GLU A 142 0.69 -0.10 -11.64
C GLU A 142 2.21 -0.17 -11.72
N ARG A 143 2.77 -1.29 -11.24
CA ARG A 143 4.19 -1.57 -11.33
C ARG A 143 4.63 -1.78 -12.77
N THR A 144 5.83 -1.32 -13.07
CA THR A 144 6.46 -1.52 -14.38
C THR A 144 7.41 -2.70 -14.29
N PRO A 145 7.15 -3.82 -14.97
CA PRO A 145 8.09 -4.93 -15.04
C PRO A 145 9.34 -4.54 -15.83
N VAL A 146 10.49 -5.09 -15.44
CA VAL A 146 11.80 -4.84 -16.07
C VAL A 146 12.53 -6.12 -16.48
N ALA A 147 12.08 -7.28 -16.00
CA ALA A 147 12.71 -8.57 -16.30
C ALA A 147 11.70 -9.71 -16.20
N PHE A 148 11.99 -10.83 -16.85
CA PHE A 148 11.35 -12.11 -16.55
C PHE A 148 12.09 -12.80 -15.42
N LEU A 149 11.39 -13.36 -14.47
CA LEU A 149 11.93 -14.25 -13.44
C LEU A 149 11.79 -15.70 -13.89
N ARG A 150 12.91 -16.42 -13.90
CA ARG A 150 12.87 -17.87 -14.11
C ARG A 150 12.44 -18.58 -12.82
N GLY A 151 11.16 -18.98 -12.77
CA GLY A 151 10.63 -19.88 -11.74
C GLY A 151 10.94 -21.34 -12.04
N ALA A 152 10.47 -22.25 -11.18
CA ALA A 152 10.66 -23.68 -11.39
C ALA A 152 9.88 -24.23 -12.60
N ASN A 153 8.66 -23.74 -12.81
CA ASN A 153 7.76 -24.22 -13.85
C ASN A 153 7.27 -23.12 -14.81
N GLU A 154 7.28 -21.87 -14.37
CA GLU A 154 6.70 -20.74 -15.10
C GLU A 154 7.62 -19.53 -15.09
N LEU A 155 7.44 -18.65 -16.08
CA LEU A 155 8.08 -17.34 -16.13
C LEU A 155 7.12 -16.32 -15.50
N SER A 156 7.54 -15.71 -14.42
CA SER A 156 6.90 -14.55 -13.81
C SER A 156 7.58 -13.26 -14.29
N LEU A 157 7.02 -12.11 -13.94
CA LEU A 157 7.65 -10.81 -14.19
C LEU A 157 8.25 -10.27 -12.89
N LEU A 158 9.27 -9.43 -13.02
CA LEU A 158 9.88 -8.70 -11.90
C LEU A 158 9.87 -7.21 -12.16
N ASP A 159 9.54 -6.43 -11.14
CA ASP A 159 9.78 -5.00 -11.13
C ASP A 159 11.20 -4.67 -10.61
N ILE A 160 11.58 -3.41 -10.68
CA ILE A 160 12.88 -2.94 -10.21
C ILE A 160 13.08 -3.08 -8.68
N TYR A 161 11.99 -3.22 -7.91
CA TYR A 161 12.02 -3.40 -6.46
C TYR A 161 12.00 -4.88 -6.04
N GLY A 162 12.14 -5.81 -7.00
CA GLY A 162 12.13 -7.24 -6.74
C GLY A 162 10.75 -7.81 -6.36
N MET A 163 9.65 -7.10 -6.73
CA MET A 163 8.32 -7.64 -6.60
C MET A 163 8.03 -8.59 -7.74
N ILE A 164 7.60 -9.79 -7.40
CA ILE A 164 7.20 -10.81 -8.37
C ILE A 164 5.76 -10.51 -8.80
N LEU A 165 5.57 -10.44 -10.12
CA LEU A 165 4.30 -10.13 -10.75
C LEU A 165 3.85 -11.32 -11.58
N ASP A 166 2.58 -11.67 -11.47
CA ASP A 166 1.99 -12.69 -12.35
C ASP A 166 1.98 -12.18 -13.79
N ARG A 167 2.25 -13.07 -14.74
CA ARG A 167 2.21 -12.71 -16.14
C ARG A 167 0.76 -12.49 -16.58
N PRO A 168 0.39 -11.29 -17.06
CA PRO A 168 -0.96 -11.06 -17.58
C PRO A 168 -1.19 -11.87 -18.86
N ALA A 169 -2.44 -12.24 -19.09
CA ALA A 169 -2.82 -12.98 -20.30
C ALA A 169 -2.59 -12.17 -21.59
N GLU A 170 -2.69 -10.84 -21.49
CA GLU A 170 -2.48 -9.90 -22.58
C GLU A 170 -1.22 -9.06 -22.30
N GLY A 171 -0.41 -8.88 -23.32
CA GLY A 171 0.81 -8.06 -23.27
C GLY A 171 2.02 -8.81 -23.81
N GLU A 172 2.71 -8.18 -24.74
CA GLU A 172 4.02 -8.62 -25.23
C GLU A 172 5.09 -7.88 -24.43
N PHE A 173 5.95 -8.65 -23.78
CA PHE A 173 7.07 -8.14 -23.03
C PHE A 173 8.37 -8.62 -23.66
N ARG A 174 9.35 -7.74 -23.76
CA ARG A 174 10.71 -8.03 -24.23
C ARG A 174 11.68 -7.63 -23.16
N PHE A 175 11.98 -8.56 -22.29
CA PHE A 175 12.89 -8.36 -21.18
C PHE A 175 13.87 -9.52 -21.10
N PRO A 176 15.08 -9.31 -20.55
CA PRO A 176 15.98 -10.40 -20.23
C PRO A 176 15.36 -11.32 -19.17
N VAL A 177 15.79 -12.57 -19.18
CA VAL A 177 15.41 -13.54 -18.15
C VAL A 177 16.38 -13.44 -17.00
N VAL A 178 15.87 -13.15 -15.81
CA VAL A 178 16.65 -13.14 -14.58
C VAL A 178 16.54 -14.47 -13.87
N SER A 179 17.66 -15.02 -13.42
CA SER A 179 17.78 -16.22 -12.60
C SER A 179 18.49 -15.93 -11.28
N GLY A 180 18.48 -16.89 -10.35
CA GLY A 180 19.11 -16.74 -9.04
C GLY A 180 18.30 -15.97 -8.01
N LEU A 181 17.09 -15.51 -8.37
CA LEU A 181 16.09 -14.93 -7.47
C LEU A 181 14.92 -15.91 -7.31
N GLY A 182 14.40 -16.03 -6.11
CA GLY A 182 13.27 -16.92 -5.83
C GLY A 182 12.29 -16.32 -4.84
N GLU A 183 11.09 -16.88 -4.78
CA GLU A 183 10.06 -16.46 -3.81
C GLU A 183 10.51 -16.66 -2.36
N SER A 184 11.32 -17.69 -2.10
CA SER A 184 11.89 -17.99 -0.78
C SER A 184 12.94 -16.97 -0.32
N MET A 185 13.48 -16.14 -1.26
CA MET A 185 14.47 -15.10 -0.93
C MET A 185 13.77 -13.92 -0.22
N PRO A 186 14.33 -13.39 0.88
CA PRO A 186 13.81 -12.20 1.54
C PRO A 186 13.68 -11.03 0.56
N ARG A 187 12.56 -10.30 0.63
CA ARG A 187 12.29 -9.16 -0.27
C ARG A 187 13.43 -8.15 -0.32
N ALA A 188 14.00 -7.78 0.84
CA ALA A 188 15.10 -6.83 0.90
C ALA A 188 16.34 -7.29 0.11
N LEU A 189 16.61 -8.59 0.10
CA LEU A 189 17.72 -9.14 -0.67
C LEU A 189 17.41 -9.16 -2.17
N ARG A 190 16.16 -9.48 -2.55
CA ARG A 190 15.74 -9.36 -3.96
C ARG A 190 15.84 -7.92 -4.46
N GLU A 191 15.40 -6.96 -3.67
CA GLU A 191 15.49 -5.53 -3.99
C GLU A 191 16.97 -5.11 -4.18
N GLN A 192 17.86 -5.53 -3.30
CA GLN A 192 19.29 -5.26 -3.44
C GLN A 192 19.84 -5.84 -4.75
N ARG A 193 19.47 -7.07 -5.10
CA ARG A 193 19.90 -7.72 -6.35
C ARG A 193 19.33 -7.02 -7.58
N MET A 194 18.06 -6.61 -7.52
CA MET A 194 17.42 -5.89 -8.62
C MET A 194 17.95 -4.46 -8.78
N ASN A 195 18.39 -3.81 -7.71
CA ASN A 195 19.09 -2.54 -7.81
C ASN A 195 20.44 -2.69 -8.57
N LEU A 196 21.19 -3.75 -8.28
CA LEU A 196 22.41 -4.06 -9.00
C LEU A 196 22.13 -4.39 -10.49
N PHE A 197 21.07 -5.15 -10.76
CA PHE A 197 20.59 -5.40 -12.12
C PHE A 197 20.21 -4.11 -12.84
N GLY A 198 19.46 -3.22 -12.19
CA GLY A 198 19.07 -1.92 -12.77
C GLY A 198 20.29 -1.03 -13.09
N GLN A 199 21.30 -1.04 -12.21
CA GLN A 199 22.56 -0.35 -12.48
C GLN A 199 23.29 -0.97 -13.69
N PHE A 200 23.39 -2.30 -13.73
CA PHE A 200 23.98 -3.03 -14.85
C PHE A 200 23.30 -2.68 -16.17
N MET A 201 21.99 -2.80 -16.28
CA MET A 201 21.24 -2.50 -17.51
C MET A 201 21.43 -1.04 -17.94
N LYS A 202 21.38 -0.11 -17.00
CA LYS A 202 21.60 1.31 -17.27
C LYS A 202 23.01 1.62 -17.78
N GLU A 203 24.04 1.05 -17.18
CA GLU A 203 25.42 1.27 -17.61
C GLU A 203 25.70 0.64 -18.99
N ILE A 204 25.12 -0.55 -19.26
CA ILE A 204 25.24 -1.20 -20.56
C ILE A 204 24.58 -0.36 -21.67
N GLU A 205 23.36 0.13 -21.44
CA GLU A 205 22.68 0.99 -22.40
C GLU A 205 23.39 2.32 -22.63
N GLN A 206 24.04 2.88 -21.59
CA GLN A 206 24.87 4.08 -21.71
C GLN A 206 26.19 3.82 -22.48
N ALA A 207 26.75 2.62 -22.36
CA ALA A 207 27.98 2.24 -23.08
C ALA A 207 27.71 2.14 -24.58
N LEU A 208 26.63 1.50 -24.97
CA LEU A 208 26.23 1.35 -26.37
C LEU A 208 24.70 1.28 -26.45
N PRO A 209 24.04 2.29 -27.06
CA PRO A 209 22.59 2.27 -27.24
C PRO A 209 22.10 1.02 -27.97
N GLY A 210 21.11 0.32 -27.40
CA GLY A 210 20.58 -0.95 -27.91
C GLY A 210 21.40 -2.18 -27.51
N ALA A 211 22.39 -2.03 -26.62
CA ALA A 211 23.20 -3.16 -26.13
C ALA A 211 22.40 -4.12 -25.22
N ASP A 212 21.35 -3.63 -24.59
CA ASP A 212 20.41 -4.41 -23.79
C ASP A 212 19.68 -5.48 -24.63
N ASP A 213 19.42 -5.25 -25.91
CA ASP A 213 18.86 -6.23 -26.84
C ASP A 213 19.74 -7.48 -27.02
N HIS A 214 21.03 -7.37 -26.71
CA HIS A 214 21.97 -8.50 -26.75
C HIS A 214 21.93 -9.36 -25.47
N ILE A 215 21.32 -8.88 -24.39
CA ILE A 215 21.27 -9.58 -23.12
C ILE A 215 20.05 -10.50 -23.11
N SER A 216 20.28 -11.81 -23.12
CA SER A 216 19.18 -12.79 -23.09
C SER A 216 18.86 -13.28 -21.67
N GLU A 217 19.89 -13.46 -20.84
CA GLU A 217 19.74 -13.94 -19.46
C GLU A 217 20.74 -13.27 -18.53
N VAL A 218 20.31 -13.01 -17.30
CA VAL A 218 21.18 -12.46 -16.23
C VAL A 218 21.01 -13.31 -14.97
N ASP A 219 22.09 -13.89 -14.48
CA ASP A 219 22.12 -14.62 -13.22
C ASP A 219 22.57 -13.70 -12.08
N LEU A 220 21.69 -13.54 -11.09
CA LEU A 220 21.85 -12.74 -9.88
C LEU A 220 22.00 -13.59 -8.62
N SER A 221 22.35 -14.86 -8.74
CA SER A 221 22.54 -15.75 -7.58
C SER A 221 23.68 -15.29 -6.69
N ASP A 222 24.74 -14.72 -7.28
CA ASP A 222 25.86 -14.11 -6.55
C ASP A 222 25.69 -12.58 -6.49
N GLY A 223 25.86 -11.98 -5.30
CA GLY A 223 25.74 -10.53 -5.12
C GLY A 223 26.97 -9.74 -5.51
N THR A 224 28.03 -10.42 -5.79
CA THR A 224 29.33 -9.84 -6.15
C THR A 224 29.71 -10.13 -7.60
N ASP A 225 28.84 -10.87 -8.33
CA ASP A 225 29.11 -11.25 -9.71
C ASP A 225 27.84 -11.35 -10.54
N ILE A 226 27.57 -10.33 -11.34
CA ILE A 226 26.56 -10.43 -12.39
C ILE A 226 27.10 -11.28 -13.52
N ARG A 227 26.38 -12.36 -13.82
CA ARG A 227 26.67 -13.21 -14.97
C ARG A 227 25.60 -13.01 -16.02
N ALA A 228 25.97 -12.50 -17.18
CA ALA A 228 25.04 -12.26 -18.26
C ALA A 228 25.33 -13.17 -19.46
N THR A 229 24.28 -13.73 -20.04
CA THR A 229 24.34 -14.45 -21.32
C THR A 229 24.01 -13.47 -22.43
N LEU A 230 24.97 -13.22 -23.30
CA LEU A 230 24.84 -12.32 -24.45
C LEU A 230 24.74 -13.08 -25.76
N THR A 231 23.94 -12.53 -26.67
CA THR A 231 23.71 -13.07 -28.02
C THR A 231 23.93 -11.98 -29.06
N GLY A 232 24.31 -12.34 -30.28
CA GLY A 232 24.38 -11.37 -31.38
C GLY A 232 25.55 -10.38 -31.32
N LEU A 233 26.61 -10.66 -30.56
CA LEU A 233 27.80 -9.80 -30.48
C LEU A 233 28.79 -10.06 -31.61
N GLY A 234 29.45 -8.98 -32.13
CA GLY A 234 30.53 -8.99 -33.10
C GLY A 234 30.06 -9.04 -34.55
N ALA A 235 30.99 -9.04 -35.52
CA ALA A 235 30.73 -8.96 -36.96
C ALA A 235 29.93 -10.15 -37.51
N ALA A 236 29.97 -11.30 -36.82
CA ALA A 236 29.18 -12.52 -37.16
C ALA A 236 27.86 -12.63 -36.43
N ALA A 237 27.25 -11.52 -36.04
CA ALA A 237 26.06 -11.43 -35.16
C ALA A 237 24.90 -12.36 -35.55
N GLY A 238 24.68 -12.63 -36.83
CA GLY A 238 23.56 -13.48 -37.30
C GLY A 238 23.70 -14.97 -36.97
N ASN A 239 24.86 -15.46 -36.54
CA ASN A 239 25.11 -16.89 -36.26
C ASN A 239 25.99 -17.14 -35.05
N SER A 240 26.09 -16.17 -34.11
CA SER A 240 26.95 -16.29 -32.94
C SER A 240 26.29 -17.09 -31.82
N SER A 241 27.02 -18.08 -31.29
CA SER A 241 26.60 -18.81 -30.07
C SER A 241 26.48 -17.85 -28.90
N PRO A 242 25.57 -18.10 -27.94
CA PRO A 242 25.48 -17.35 -26.69
C PRO A 242 26.79 -17.39 -25.92
N ILE A 243 27.21 -16.28 -25.33
CA ILE A 243 28.42 -16.16 -24.53
C ILE A 243 28.00 -15.83 -23.09
N LEU A 244 28.51 -16.60 -22.13
CA LEU A 244 28.38 -16.30 -20.70
C LEU A 244 29.49 -15.33 -20.30
N VAL A 245 29.12 -14.18 -19.74
CA VAL A 245 30.07 -13.13 -19.33
C VAL A 245 29.91 -12.85 -17.84
N HIS A 246 31.03 -12.92 -17.12
CA HIS A 246 31.17 -12.50 -15.74
C HIS A 246 31.52 -11.02 -15.69
N PHE A 247 30.55 -10.20 -15.28
CA PHE A 247 30.72 -8.76 -15.18
C PHE A 247 31.18 -8.27 -13.81
N GLY A 248 31.08 -9.11 -12.76
CA GLY A 248 31.31 -8.66 -11.38
C GLY A 248 30.16 -7.79 -10.85
N ASP A 249 30.50 -6.82 -9.99
CA ASP A 249 29.54 -5.96 -9.28
C ASP A 249 29.63 -4.47 -9.61
N SER A 250 30.52 -4.08 -10.53
CA SER A 250 30.81 -2.67 -10.83
C SER A 250 31.50 -2.50 -12.18
N ASP A 251 31.55 -1.22 -12.67
CA ASP A 251 32.27 -0.82 -13.89
C ASP A 251 31.79 -1.54 -15.16
N PHE A 252 30.47 -1.74 -15.24
CA PHE A 252 29.84 -2.54 -16.28
C PHE A 252 30.04 -1.94 -17.69
N ALA A 253 29.97 -0.62 -17.81
CA ALA A 253 30.15 0.08 -19.08
C ALA A 253 31.54 -0.20 -19.70
N ASN A 254 32.63 -0.03 -18.92
CA ASN A 254 33.97 -0.26 -19.44
C ASN A 254 34.21 -1.75 -19.75
N ARG A 255 33.68 -2.64 -18.92
CA ARG A 255 33.77 -4.10 -19.15
C ARG A 255 33.03 -4.52 -20.42
N TYR A 256 31.86 -3.90 -20.68
CA TYR A 256 31.14 -4.14 -21.92
C TYR A 256 31.86 -3.60 -23.14
N HIS A 257 32.45 -2.40 -23.09
CA HIS A 257 33.28 -1.88 -24.17
C HIS A 257 34.48 -2.80 -24.46
N LEU A 258 35.19 -3.24 -23.42
CA LEU A 258 36.28 -4.19 -23.56
C LEU A 258 35.84 -5.49 -24.25
N LEU A 259 34.67 -6.01 -23.89
CA LEU A 259 34.09 -7.19 -24.53
C LEU A 259 33.79 -6.92 -26.02
N ALA A 260 33.05 -5.83 -26.29
CA ALA A 260 32.57 -5.51 -27.64
C ALA A 260 33.74 -5.26 -28.63
N GLU A 261 34.80 -4.60 -28.17
CA GLU A 261 35.99 -4.32 -28.99
C GLU A 261 36.82 -5.56 -29.28
N ASN A 262 36.87 -6.53 -28.37
CA ASN A 262 37.83 -7.63 -28.46
C ASN A 262 37.18 -8.98 -28.83
N ILE A 263 35.86 -9.11 -28.85
CA ILE A 263 35.17 -10.40 -29.04
C ILE A 263 35.55 -11.08 -30.37
N ASP A 264 35.68 -10.32 -31.45
CA ASP A 264 36.03 -10.87 -32.75
C ASP A 264 37.50 -11.37 -32.79
N GLN A 265 38.42 -10.66 -32.12
CA GLN A 265 39.80 -11.09 -31.98
C GLN A 265 39.89 -12.36 -31.11
N TRP A 266 39.14 -12.44 -30.02
CA TRP A 266 39.12 -13.64 -29.16
C TRP A 266 38.56 -14.85 -29.91
N ARG A 267 37.51 -14.67 -30.74
CA ARG A 267 36.98 -15.72 -31.61
C ARG A 267 38.02 -16.16 -32.65
N ALA A 268 38.77 -15.22 -33.25
CA ALA A 268 39.78 -15.55 -34.22
C ALA A 268 40.95 -16.33 -33.61
N SER A 269 41.33 -16.04 -32.35
CA SER A 269 42.47 -16.68 -31.67
C SER A 269 42.10 -17.98 -30.94
N ALA A 270 40.95 -18.01 -30.26
CA ALA A 270 40.52 -19.16 -29.46
C ALA A 270 39.50 -20.07 -30.19
N GLY A 271 39.07 -19.67 -31.39
CA GLY A 271 37.98 -20.34 -32.11
C GLY A 271 36.61 -20.05 -31.52
N ARG A 272 36.08 -20.97 -30.72
CA ARG A 272 34.79 -20.78 -30.06
C ARG A 272 35.00 -20.10 -28.70
N VAL A 273 34.24 -19.05 -28.45
CA VAL A 273 34.17 -18.36 -27.15
C VAL A 273 32.83 -18.69 -26.51
N ASP A 274 32.86 -19.48 -25.43
CA ASP A 274 31.68 -19.90 -24.68
C ASP A 274 31.49 -19.08 -23.39
N SER A 275 32.62 -18.65 -22.76
CA SER A 275 32.59 -17.81 -21.58
C SER A 275 33.72 -16.78 -21.54
N VAL A 276 33.49 -15.63 -20.91
CA VAL A 276 34.45 -14.56 -20.71
C VAL A 276 34.33 -14.05 -19.28
N ASP A 277 35.47 -13.97 -18.59
CA ASP A 277 35.54 -13.41 -17.23
C ASP A 277 36.24 -12.04 -17.26
N LEU A 278 35.50 -10.99 -16.98
CA LEU A 278 35.91 -9.58 -16.99
C LEU A 278 36.14 -8.99 -15.60
N ARG A 279 36.03 -9.79 -14.55
CA ARG A 279 36.17 -9.31 -13.17
C ARG A 279 37.57 -8.80 -12.84
N PHE A 280 38.55 -9.28 -13.53
CA PHE A 280 39.95 -8.96 -13.24
C PHE A 280 40.42 -7.70 -13.99
N ALA A 281 40.96 -6.73 -13.27
CA ALA A 281 41.35 -5.42 -13.82
C ALA A 281 42.45 -5.46 -14.89
N ARG A 282 43.29 -6.52 -14.93
CA ARG A 282 44.48 -6.58 -15.79
C ARG A 282 44.52 -7.80 -16.72
N GLN A 283 43.53 -8.65 -16.66
CA GLN A 283 43.45 -9.84 -17.50
C GLN A 283 42.01 -10.21 -17.80
N VAL A 284 41.81 -10.73 -18.99
CA VAL A 284 40.56 -11.34 -19.39
C VAL A 284 40.76 -12.85 -19.53
N VAL A 285 39.89 -13.64 -18.93
CA VAL A 285 39.97 -15.09 -19.04
C VAL A 285 38.88 -15.56 -19.96
N VAL A 286 39.26 -16.17 -21.08
CA VAL A 286 38.34 -16.68 -22.09
C VAL A 286 38.20 -18.20 -21.92
N ASN A 287 36.96 -18.70 -21.98
CA ASN A 287 36.63 -20.12 -21.81
C ASN A 287 37.02 -20.72 -20.46
N SER A 288 36.89 -19.93 -19.38
CA SER A 288 37.21 -20.37 -18.01
C SER A 288 36.25 -21.44 -17.48
N GLU A 289 35.00 -21.43 -17.98
CA GLU A 289 33.98 -22.42 -17.60
C GLU A 289 33.81 -23.46 -18.70
N ILE A 290 34.15 -24.69 -18.39
CA ILE A 290 33.69 -25.83 -19.18
C ILE A 290 32.23 -26.00 -18.85
N ARG A 291 31.32 -25.68 -19.80
CA ARG A 291 29.90 -26.02 -19.65
C ARG A 291 29.80 -27.51 -19.36
N THR A 292 29.58 -27.87 -18.15
CA THR A 292 29.08 -29.23 -17.80
C THR A 292 27.72 -29.32 -18.47
N VAL A 293 27.71 -29.87 -19.69
CA VAL A 293 26.49 -30.23 -20.41
C VAL A 293 25.68 -31.03 -19.40
N ALA A 294 24.51 -30.49 -19.00
CA ALA A 294 23.59 -31.16 -18.10
C ALA A 294 23.50 -32.61 -18.51
N ALA A 295 23.86 -33.49 -17.60
CA ALA A 295 24.02 -34.92 -17.86
C ALA A 295 22.77 -35.41 -18.57
N ARG A 296 22.96 -35.87 -19.78
CA ARG A 296 21.97 -36.55 -20.60
C ARG A 296 21.25 -37.53 -19.72
N ALA A 297 19.96 -37.31 -19.46
CA ALA A 297 19.14 -38.22 -18.69
C ALA A 297 19.41 -39.67 -19.17
N PRO A 298 19.65 -40.64 -18.30
CA PRO A 298 19.94 -41.99 -18.69
C PRO A 298 18.78 -42.47 -19.58
N GLN A 299 19.09 -42.77 -20.84
CA GLN A 299 18.13 -43.40 -21.74
C GLN A 299 17.73 -44.72 -21.05
N SER A 300 16.47 -44.80 -20.64
CA SER A 300 15.84 -46.01 -20.13
C SER A 300 16.05 -47.13 -21.17
N ALA A 301 16.89 -48.11 -20.82
CA ALA A 301 17.08 -49.29 -21.64
C ALA A 301 15.71 -49.98 -21.86
N PRO A 302 15.43 -50.47 -23.06
CA PRO A 302 14.17 -51.16 -23.31
C PRO A 302 14.12 -52.42 -22.44
N LEU A 303 13.07 -52.54 -21.62
CA LEU A 303 12.73 -53.77 -20.90
C LEU A 303 12.56 -54.91 -21.88
N ARG A 304 13.54 -55.81 -21.91
CA ARG A 304 13.46 -57.09 -22.59
C ARG A 304 12.31 -57.91 -22.01
N ALA A 305 11.23 -58.05 -22.79
CA ALA A 305 10.13 -58.96 -22.48
C ALA A 305 10.69 -60.41 -22.37
N GLN A 306 10.74 -60.96 -21.17
CA GLN A 306 10.97 -62.37 -20.97
C GLN A 306 9.66 -63.12 -21.27
N ALA A 307 9.68 -63.82 -22.38
CA ALA A 307 8.62 -64.77 -22.74
C ALA A 307 8.57 -65.92 -21.74
N VAL A 308 7.50 -65.94 -20.92
CA VAL A 308 7.19 -67.09 -20.07
C VAL A 308 6.72 -68.26 -20.97
N ARG A 309 7.58 -69.24 -21.11
CA ARG A 309 7.31 -70.50 -21.80
C ARG A 309 6.49 -71.37 -20.86
N LYS A 310 5.17 -71.47 -21.13
CA LYS A 310 4.28 -72.45 -20.52
C LYS A 310 4.76 -73.87 -20.94
N ARG A 311 5.18 -74.73 -20.00
CA ARG A 311 5.21 -76.17 -20.13
C ARG A 311 4.10 -76.82 -19.28
N ARG A 312 3.44 -77.70 -19.90
CA ARG A 312 2.41 -78.65 -19.55
C ARG A 312 2.28 -79.01 -18.09
#